data_780808abb331c79c7eaba14ab995146a
#
_entry.id   780808abb331c79c7eaba14ab995146a
#
_cell.length_a   1.000
_cell.length_b   1.000
_cell.length_c   1.000
_cell.angle_alpha   90.00
_cell.angle_beta   90.00
_cell.angle_gamma   90.00
#
_symmetry.space_group_name_H-M   'P 1'
#
loop_
_entity.id
_entity.type
_entity.pdbx_description
1 polymer ?
#
loop_
_entity_poly.entity_id
_entity_poly.type
_entity_poly.pdbx_seq_one_letter_code
_entity_poly.pdbx_strand_id
1 'polypeptide(L)'
;MIVRSFKELEGTDRHVKAASGTWESKRIVLAKERVGFSLHETVLYAGTETSMWYANHVEAVVCVEGEAELTDHETGLTHTVTPGTMYLLDGHERHTLRVKEDFRCICVFNPPVTGREDHDENGVYPLLTEPEEV
;
A
#
# COMPACT_ATOMS: atom_id res chain seq x y z
N MET A 1 5.48 24.17 3.76
CA MET A 1 4.33 23.35 4.20
C MET A 1 3.56 22.88 2.95
N ILE A 2 3.22 21.60 2.90
CA ILE A 2 2.43 21.03 1.80
C ILE A 2 1.07 20.61 2.38
N VAL A 3 0.00 20.97 1.69
CA VAL A 3 -1.37 20.60 2.06
C VAL A 3 -2.03 19.98 0.84
N ARG A 4 -2.56 18.76 0.99
CA ARG A 4 -3.24 18.03 -0.09
C ARG A 4 -4.50 17.38 0.46
N SER A 5 -5.52 17.25 -0.40
CA SER A 5 -6.70 16.44 -0.10
C SER A 5 -6.75 15.21 -0.99
N PHE A 6 -7.44 14.17 -0.53
CA PHE A 6 -7.64 12.97 -1.36
C PHE A 6 -8.38 13.32 -2.66
N LYS A 7 -9.33 14.25 -2.59
CA LYS A 7 -10.10 14.68 -3.75
C LYS A 7 -9.23 15.33 -4.82
N GLU A 8 -8.25 16.15 -4.42
CA GLU A 8 -7.32 16.77 -5.35
C GLU A 8 -6.46 15.76 -6.10
N LEU A 9 -6.17 14.63 -5.48
CA LEU A 9 -5.31 13.60 -6.06
C LEU A 9 -6.04 12.70 -7.06
N GLU A 10 -7.38 12.69 -7.03
CA GLU A 10 -8.17 11.86 -7.94
C GLU A 10 -7.86 12.17 -9.40
N GLY A 11 -7.57 11.13 -10.19
CA GLY A 11 -7.27 11.25 -11.61
C GLY A 11 -5.94 11.88 -11.95
N THR A 12 -5.10 12.20 -10.96
CA THR A 12 -3.73 12.68 -11.17
C THR A 12 -2.75 11.52 -11.28
N ASP A 13 -1.48 11.81 -11.57
CA ASP A 13 -0.40 10.80 -11.58
C ASP A 13 -0.12 10.20 -10.20
N ARG A 14 -0.65 10.80 -9.12
CA ARG A 14 -0.58 10.26 -7.77
C ARG A 14 -1.72 9.29 -7.45
N HIS A 15 -2.69 9.14 -8.33
CA HIS A 15 -3.78 8.18 -8.21
C HIS A 15 -3.48 6.98 -9.12
N VAL A 16 -3.08 5.86 -8.52
CA VAL A 16 -2.67 4.65 -9.24
C VAL A 16 -3.72 3.56 -9.04
N LYS A 17 -4.12 2.94 -10.15
CA LYS A 17 -5.00 1.78 -10.15
C LYS A 17 -4.17 0.56 -10.53
N ALA A 18 -4.22 -0.49 -9.71
CA ALA A 18 -3.45 -1.70 -9.95
C ALA A 18 -3.87 -2.39 -11.25
N ALA A 19 -2.89 -2.92 -11.98
CA ALA A 19 -3.14 -3.72 -13.17
C ALA A 19 -3.98 -4.97 -12.85
N SER A 20 -3.87 -5.49 -11.62
CA SER A 20 -4.67 -6.63 -11.13
C SER A 20 -6.17 -6.31 -11.05
N GLY A 21 -6.54 -5.03 -10.99
CA GLY A 21 -7.93 -4.61 -10.77
C GLY A 21 -8.43 -4.78 -9.34
N THR A 22 -7.55 -5.11 -8.39
CA THR A 22 -7.94 -5.42 -7.01
C THR A 22 -7.82 -4.25 -6.04
N TRP A 23 -7.09 -3.19 -6.42
CA TRP A 23 -6.92 -2.02 -5.55
C TRP A 23 -6.64 -0.74 -6.33
N GLU A 24 -6.79 0.38 -5.64
CA GLU A 24 -6.33 1.70 -6.08
C GLU A 24 -5.66 2.42 -4.92
N SER A 25 -4.73 3.32 -5.22
CA SER A 25 -3.95 4.04 -4.21
C SER A 25 -3.76 5.48 -4.60
N LYS A 26 -4.01 6.38 -3.65
CA LYS A 26 -3.64 7.79 -3.76
C LYS A 26 -2.35 8.00 -2.97
N ARG A 27 -1.30 8.44 -3.66
CA ARG A 27 0.05 8.59 -3.12
C ARG A 27 0.25 10.03 -2.67
N ILE A 28 0.06 10.25 -1.38
CA ILE A 28 -0.03 11.58 -0.75
C ILE A 28 1.35 12.18 -0.56
N VAL A 29 2.29 11.37 -0.06
CA VAL A 29 3.71 11.72 0.09
C VAL A 29 4.52 10.67 -0.64
N LEU A 30 5.43 11.12 -1.49
CA LEU A 30 6.26 10.27 -2.31
C LEU A 30 7.74 10.55 -2.10
N ALA A 31 8.60 9.73 -2.70
CA ALA A 31 10.05 9.88 -2.62
C ALA A 31 10.53 11.28 -2.98
N LYS A 32 9.88 11.93 -3.94
CA LYS A 32 10.26 13.27 -4.40
C LYS A 32 10.06 14.39 -3.37
N GLU A 33 9.24 14.18 -2.35
CA GLU A 33 9.13 15.10 -1.21
C GLU A 33 10.33 15.00 -0.25
N ARG A 34 11.13 13.93 -0.35
CA ARG A 34 12.40 13.74 0.39
C ARG A 34 12.27 13.82 1.92
N VAL A 35 11.24 13.17 2.45
CA VAL A 35 10.99 13.14 3.90
C VAL A 35 11.27 11.77 4.54
N GLY A 36 11.78 10.80 3.77
CA GLY A 36 12.21 9.50 4.27
C GLY A 36 11.14 8.42 4.33
N PHE A 37 9.93 8.72 3.88
CA PHE A 37 8.82 7.75 3.80
C PHE A 37 7.86 8.16 2.68
N SER A 38 7.00 7.25 2.28
CA SER A 38 5.83 7.58 1.47
C SER A 38 4.55 7.28 2.24
N LEU A 39 3.49 8.02 1.95
CA LEU A 39 2.20 7.93 2.63
C LEU A 39 1.10 7.78 1.58
N HIS A 40 0.24 6.78 1.77
CA HIS A 40 -0.77 6.40 0.79
C HIS A 40 -2.13 6.21 1.45
N GLU A 41 -3.19 6.56 0.72
CA GLU A 41 -4.52 6.06 0.98
C GLU A 41 -4.83 4.99 -0.07
N THR A 42 -5.10 3.78 0.36
CA THR A 42 -5.36 2.64 -0.54
C THR A 42 -6.74 2.07 -0.26
N VAL A 43 -7.46 1.74 -1.32
CA VAL A 43 -8.71 1.00 -1.25
C VAL A 43 -8.52 -0.32 -1.98
N LEU A 44 -8.73 -1.42 -1.27
CA LEU A 44 -8.79 -2.76 -1.85
C LEU A 44 -10.26 -3.17 -1.92
N TYR A 45 -10.69 -3.66 -3.07
CA TYR A 45 -12.11 -3.83 -3.36
C TYR A 45 -12.69 -5.10 -2.76
N ALA A 46 -13.94 -5.01 -2.29
CA ALA A 46 -14.69 -6.13 -1.76
C ALA A 46 -14.72 -7.32 -2.74
N GLY A 47 -14.58 -8.52 -2.21
CA GLY A 47 -14.60 -9.74 -3.01
C GLY A 47 -13.29 -10.06 -3.73
N THR A 48 -12.23 -9.28 -3.49
CA THR A 48 -10.92 -9.52 -4.11
C THR A 48 -9.95 -10.21 -3.17
N GLU A 49 -8.93 -10.82 -3.74
CA GLU A 49 -7.82 -11.42 -3.04
C GLU A 49 -6.54 -10.94 -3.70
N THR A 50 -5.63 -10.40 -2.91
CA THR A 50 -4.34 -9.90 -3.40
C THR A 50 -3.22 -10.50 -2.57
N SER A 51 -2.28 -11.16 -3.23
CA SER A 51 -1.06 -11.69 -2.62
C SER A 51 0.07 -10.71 -2.88
N MET A 52 0.80 -10.37 -1.83
CA MET A 52 1.79 -9.30 -1.84
C MET A 52 3.05 -9.71 -1.10
N TRP A 53 4.17 -9.19 -1.55
CA TRP A 53 5.45 -9.37 -0.91
C TRP A 53 6.30 -8.11 -1.07
N TYR A 54 6.51 -7.38 0.00
CA TYR A 54 7.35 -6.17 -0.02
C TYR A 54 8.78 -6.52 0.38
N ALA A 55 9.50 -7.20 -0.54
CA ALA A 55 10.88 -7.60 -0.35
C ALA A 55 11.84 -6.41 -0.25
N ASN A 56 11.45 -5.26 -0.81
CA ASN A 56 12.28 -4.05 -0.90
C ASN A 56 11.85 -2.94 0.06
N HIS A 57 10.74 -3.13 0.78
CA HIS A 57 10.13 -2.09 1.61
C HIS A 57 9.66 -2.66 2.95
N VAL A 58 9.61 -1.80 3.95
CA VAL A 58 8.80 -2.03 5.16
C VAL A 58 7.50 -1.25 4.97
N GLU A 59 6.39 -1.87 5.32
CA GLU A 59 5.07 -1.22 5.23
C GLU A 59 4.35 -1.30 6.56
N ALA A 60 3.80 -0.17 7.01
CA ALA A 60 2.80 -0.11 8.07
C ALA A 60 1.44 0.21 7.44
N VAL A 61 0.40 -0.49 7.89
CA VAL A 61 -0.96 -0.32 7.38
C VAL A 61 -1.92 -0.18 8.55
N VAL A 62 -2.78 0.84 8.50
CA VAL A 62 -3.90 0.94 9.44
C VAL A 62 -5.21 0.96 8.66
N CYS A 63 -6.13 0.06 9.04
CA CYS A 63 -7.47 0.02 8.47
C CYS A 63 -8.30 1.18 9.03
N VAL A 64 -8.97 1.93 8.15
CA VAL A 64 -9.88 3.00 8.53
C VAL A 64 -11.33 2.70 8.18
N GLU A 65 -11.57 1.87 7.16
CA GLU A 65 -12.92 1.39 6.79
C GLU A 65 -12.84 -0.02 6.23
N GLY A 66 -13.91 -0.77 6.37
CA GLY A 66 -14.05 -2.09 5.78
C GLY A 66 -13.54 -3.23 6.64
N GLU A 67 -13.45 -4.41 6.06
CA GLU A 67 -12.97 -5.62 6.71
C GLU A 67 -12.24 -6.52 5.73
N ALA A 68 -11.13 -7.09 6.17
CA ALA A 68 -10.36 -8.06 5.39
C ALA A 68 -9.76 -9.13 6.30
N GLU A 69 -9.39 -10.27 5.70
CA GLU A 69 -8.59 -11.29 6.34
C GLU A 69 -7.17 -11.23 5.78
N LEU A 70 -6.21 -11.14 6.68
CA LEU A 70 -4.79 -11.09 6.38
C LEU A 70 -4.16 -12.43 6.75
N THR A 71 -3.62 -13.14 5.78
CA THR A 71 -2.87 -14.37 6.00
C THR A 71 -1.37 -14.10 5.86
N ASP A 72 -0.63 -14.37 6.92
CA ASP A 72 0.83 -14.35 6.94
C ASP A 72 1.33 -15.71 6.44
N HIS A 73 2.03 -15.75 5.31
CA HIS A 73 2.52 -16.99 4.73
C HIS A 73 3.71 -17.57 5.49
N GLU A 74 4.42 -16.76 6.28
CA GLU A 74 5.59 -17.22 7.05
C GLU A 74 5.14 -18.02 8.29
N THR A 75 4.03 -17.62 8.91
CA THR A 75 3.49 -18.29 10.12
C THR A 75 2.28 -19.16 9.83
N GLY A 76 1.59 -18.94 8.73
CA GLY A 76 0.30 -19.58 8.41
C GLY A 76 -0.89 -19.01 9.17
N LEU A 77 -0.68 -17.97 9.98
CA LEU A 77 -1.75 -17.35 10.76
C LEU A 77 -2.61 -16.43 9.89
N THR A 78 -3.90 -16.41 10.17
CA THR A 78 -4.85 -15.48 9.56
C THR A 78 -5.39 -14.54 10.61
N HIS A 79 -5.34 -13.24 10.32
CA HIS A 79 -5.83 -12.19 11.20
C HIS A 79 -7.02 -11.49 10.56
N THR A 80 -8.04 -11.18 11.35
CA THR A 80 -9.15 -10.32 10.92
C THR A 80 -8.74 -8.87 11.14
N VAL A 81 -8.80 -8.07 10.08
CA VAL A 81 -8.42 -6.65 10.11
C VAL A 81 -9.68 -5.81 9.92
N THR A 82 -10.00 -5.02 10.93
CA THR A 82 -11.17 -4.14 11.00
C THR A 82 -10.71 -2.71 11.30
N PRO A 83 -11.59 -1.71 11.22
CA PRO A 83 -11.20 -0.32 11.49
C PRO A 83 -10.47 -0.16 12.82
N GLY A 84 -9.33 0.51 12.80
CA GLY A 84 -8.46 0.70 13.96
C GLY A 84 -7.41 -0.38 14.16
N THR A 85 -7.40 -1.43 13.35
CA THR A 85 -6.37 -2.47 13.38
C THR A 85 -5.19 -2.07 12.49
N MET A 86 -3.99 -2.22 13.01
CA MET A 86 -2.73 -1.96 12.29
C MET A 86 -1.97 -3.27 12.12
N TYR A 87 -1.28 -3.41 10.99
CA TYR A 87 -0.23 -4.42 10.84
C TYR A 87 1.04 -3.81 10.26
N LEU A 88 2.18 -4.35 10.68
CA LEU A 88 3.50 -3.90 10.26
C LEU A 88 4.24 -5.08 9.60
N LEU A 89 4.63 -4.90 8.37
CA LEU A 89 5.38 -5.87 7.59
C LEU A 89 6.89 -5.56 7.72
N ASP A 90 7.44 -5.83 8.89
CA ASP A 90 8.83 -5.51 9.23
C ASP A 90 9.82 -6.66 8.94
N GLY A 91 9.31 -7.85 8.67
CA GLY A 91 10.09 -9.04 8.32
C GLY A 91 9.99 -9.42 6.83
N HIS A 92 9.49 -8.52 5.98
CA HIS A 92 9.25 -8.78 4.56
C HIS A 92 8.37 -10.01 4.32
N GLU A 93 7.34 -10.18 5.15
CA GLU A 93 6.44 -11.33 5.10
C GLU A 93 5.63 -11.35 3.80
N ARG A 94 5.61 -12.51 3.16
CA ARG A 94 4.63 -12.77 2.11
C ARG A 94 3.28 -12.90 2.75
N HIS A 95 2.28 -12.25 2.18
CA HIS A 95 0.94 -12.21 2.77
C HIS A 95 -0.14 -12.13 1.70
N THR A 96 -1.35 -12.50 2.09
CA THR A 96 -2.54 -12.40 1.24
C THR A 96 -3.62 -11.66 2.00
N LEU A 97 -4.24 -10.71 1.34
CA LEU A 97 -5.38 -9.96 1.86
C LEU A 97 -6.64 -10.37 1.10
N ARG A 98 -7.61 -10.94 1.81
CA ARG A 98 -8.95 -11.25 1.30
C ARG A 98 -9.93 -10.23 1.81
N VAL A 99 -10.52 -9.49 0.91
CA VAL A 99 -11.35 -8.33 1.24
C VAL A 99 -12.82 -8.73 1.28
N LYS A 100 -13.45 -8.53 2.43
CA LYS A 100 -14.89 -8.78 2.61
C LYS A 100 -15.72 -7.55 2.29
N GLU A 101 -15.30 -6.40 2.77
CA GLU A 101 -15.90 -5.09 2.50
C GLU A 101 -14.79 -4.18 2.00
N ASP A 102 -15.10 -3.23 1.12
CA ASP A 102 -14.10 -2.29 0.60
C ASP A 102 -13.18 -1.83 1.72
N PHE A 103 -11.92 -2.21 1.63
CA PHE A 103 -10.92 -2.03 2.66
C PHE A 103 -10.13 -0.76 2.36
N ARG A 104 -10.42 0.28 3.13
CA ARG A 104 -9.73 1.56 3.02
C ARG A 104 -8.69 1.64 4.12
N CYS A 105 -7.45 1.90 3.75
CA CYS A 105 -6.34 1.93 4.69
C CYS A 105 -5.39 3.08 4.39
N ILE A 106 -4.65 3.47 5.43
CA ILE A 106 -3.53 4.41 5.32
C ILE A 106 -2.26 3.59 5.46
N CYS A 107 -1.34 3.77 4.51
CA CYS A 107 -0.12 2.99 4.40
C CYS A 107 1.10 3.90 4.40
N VAL A 108 2.17 3.44 5.06
CA VAL A 108 3.46 4.10 5.07
C VAL A 108 4.52 3.11 4.60
N PHE A 109 5.33 3.52 3.63
CA PHE A 109 6.46 2.73 3.13
C PHE A 109 7.79 3.40 3.46
N ASN A 110 8.78 2.59 3.83
CA ASN A 110 10.18 2.96 3.93
C ASN A 110 11.03 1.84 3.29
N PRO A 111 11.92 2.12 2.33
CA PRO A 111 12.13 3.43 1.69
C PRO A 111 10.88 3.95 0.97
N PRO A 112 10.79 5.26 0.71
CA PRO A 112 9.61 5.81 0.06
C PRO A 112 9.45 5.31 -1.37
N VAL A 113 8.20 5.09 -1.80
CA VAL A 113 7.92 4.77 -3.20
C VAL A 113 7.88 6.06 -4.04
N THR A 114 8.14 5.92 -5.34
CA THR A 114 8.17 7.06 -6.28
C THR A 114 6.80 7.45 -6.79
N GLY A 115 5.82 6.56 -6.68
CA GLY A 115 4.48 6.71 -7.22
C GLY A 115 4.28 5.98 -8.56
N ARG A 116 5.35 5.41 -9.10
CA ARG A 116 5.31 4.66 -10.36
C ARG A 116 5.19 3.15 -10.15
N GLU A 117 5.32 2.70 -8.89
CA GLU A 117 5.34 1.28 -8.56
C GLU A 117 3.95 0.67 -8.69
N ASP A 118 3.89 -0.52 -9.29
CA ASP A 118 2.80 -1.46 -9.18
C ASP A 118 3.42 -2.84 -8.87
N HIS A 119 2.63 -3.75 -8.35
CA HIS A 119 3.12 -5.09 -8.05
C HIS A 119 3.57 -5.80 -9.34
N ASP A 120 4.71 -6.47 -9.27
CA ASP A 120 5.15 -7.36 -10.33
C ASP A 120 4.39 -8.70 -10.27
N GLU A 121 4.79 -9.67 -11.08
CA GLU A 121 4.15 -11.01 -11.13
C GLU A 121 4.20 -11.76 -9.79
N ASN A 122 5.12 -11.39 -8.89
CA ASN A 122 5.28 -11.98 -7.56
C ASN A 122 4.61 -11.16 -6.45
N GLY A 123 3.88 -10.09 -6.78
CA GLY A 123 3.26 -9.21 -5.80
C GLY A 123 4.26 -8.26 -5.11
N VAL A 124 5.39 -7.98 -5.75
CA VAL A 124 6.49 -7.17 -5.21
C VAL A 124 6.51 -5.79 -5.86
N TYR A 125 6.70 -4.75 -5.07
CA TYR A 125 7.07 -3.44 -5.61
C TYR A 125 8.56 -3.42 -5.96
N PRO A 126 8.92 -3.05 -7.19
CA PRO A 126 10.32 -2.83 -7.53
C PRO A 126 10.90 -1.68 -6.70
N LEU A 127 12.18 -1.77 -6.38
CA LEU A 127 12.87 -0.66 -5.72
C LEU A 127 13.24 0.38 -6.77
N LEU A 128 12.41 1.43 -6.86
CA LEU A 128 12.65 2.57 -7.73
C LEU A 128 13.17 3.74 -6.91
N THR A 129 13.98 4.59 -7.55
CA THR A 129 14.51 5.80 -6.92
C THR A 129 14.22 7.00 -7.80
N GLU A 130 14.16 8.18 -7.18
CA GLU A 130 14.10 9.43 -7.93
C GLU A 130 15.51 9.78 -8.46
N PRO A 131 15.61 10.37 -9.67
CA PRO A 131 16.89 10.86 -10.17
C PRO A 131 17.49 11.89 -9.22
N GLU A 132 18.83 11.87 -9.06
CA GLU A 132 19.52 12.91 -8.33
C GLU A 132 19.35 14.25 -9.07
N GLU A 133 19.12 15.33 -8.30
CA GLU A 133 19.16 16.67 -8.83
C GLU A 133 20.62 17.07 -9.06
N VAL A 134 20.90 17.54 -10.25
CA VAL A 134 22.23 18.02 -10.63
C VAL A 134 22.30 19.51 -10.41
#